data_7d871cb8a05161c65372ba0eb2e1f665
#
_entry.id   7d871cb8a05161c65372ba0eb2e1f665
#
_cell.length_a   1.000
_cell.length_b   1.000
_cell.length_c   1.000
_cell.angle_alpha   90.00
_cell.angle_beta   90.00
_cell.angle_gamma   90.00
#
_symmetry.space_group_name_H-M   'P 1'
#
loop_
_entity.id
_entity.type
_entity.pdbx_description
1 polymer ?
#
loop_
_entity_poly.entity_id
_entity_poly.type
_entity_poly.pdbx_seq_one_letter_code
_entity_poly.pdbx_strand_id
1 'polypeptide(L)'
;MPEVIYGEAVAADVRDSLSANIDRANAEGIEPGLETVRLRVDRVDARYAPMHMRDCCAVGIDGIHVEIDTDAPAAELYDTIEDLNDDPGVHGILVQMPLVDGIDSRRVLRSIDPMKDVDGFHPENVGRLVAGNDRYRPCTPHGIQKLLEAYAVETEGADAA
;
A
#
# COMPACT_ATOMS: atom_id res chain seq x y z
N MET A 1 11.99 29.08 -15.02
CA MET A 1 12.00 29.18 -13.55
C MET A 1 11.75 27.78 -13.02
N PRO A 2 12.31 27.38 -11.89
CA PRO A 2 11.96 26.07 -11.31
C PRO A 2 10.47 26.06 -10.98
N GLU A 3 9.79 24.98 -11.34
CA GLU A 3 8.38 24.75 -11.04
C GLU A 3 8.28 23.81 -9.82
N VAL A 4 7.40 24.14 -8.89
CA VAL A 4 7.16 23.30 -7.71
C VAL A 4 5.96 22.41 -7.97
N ILE A 5 6.17 21.10 -7.89
CA ILE A 5 5.13 20.10 -8.06
C ILE A 5 4.43 19.89 -6.70
N TYR A 6 3.11 20.14 -6.65
CA TYR A 6 2.29 19.97 -5.47
C TYR A 6 1.47 18.67 -5.58
N GLY A 7 1.64 17.76 -4.61
CA GLY A 7 0.98 16.46 -4.63
C GLY A 7 -0.49 16.47 -4.20
N GLU A 8 -0.96 17.50 -3.49
CA GLU A 8 -2.31 17.54 -2.91
C GLU A 8 -3.42 17.46 -3.96
N ALA A 9 -3.29 18.23 -5.05
CA ALA A 9 -4.28 18.23 -6.14
C ALA A 9 -4.31 16.87 -6.84
N VAL A 10 -3.14 16.32 -7.17
CA VAL A 10 -3.02 15.00 -7.81
C VAL A 10 -3.59 13.89 -6.92
N ALA A 11 -3.31 13.96 -5.62
CA ALA A 11 -3.87 13.00 -4.66
C ALA A 11 -5.39 13.14 -4.52
N ALA A 12 -5.94 14.35 -4.63
CA ALA A 12 -7.39 14.56 -4.62
C ALA A 12 -8.04 13.91 -5.86
N ASP A 13 -7.51 14.16 -7.05
CA ASP A 13 -8.01 13.57 -8.31
C ASP A 13 -7.96 12.03 -8.28
N VAL A 14 -6.89 11.45 -7.70
CA VAL A 14 -6.77 10.00 -7.53
C VAL A 14 -7.84 9.48 -6.58
N ARG A 15 -8.08 10.15 -5.43
CA ARG A 15 -9.13 9.73 -4.49
C ARG A 15 -10.53 9.83 -5.09
N ASP A 16 -10.84 10.89 -5.84
CA ASP A 16 -12.13 11.06 -6.50
C ASP A 16 -12.38 9.93 -7.52
N SER A 17 -11.36 9.61 -8.32
CA SER A 17 -11.42 8.50 -9.27
C SER A 17 -11.57 7.14 -8.57
N LEU A 18 -10.92 6.97 -7.43
CA LEU A 18 -11.00 5.76 -6.62
C LEU A 18 -12.39 5.59 -6.00
N SER A 19 -12.96 6.65 -5.40
CA SER A 19 -14.33 6.63 -4.86
C SER A 19 -15.33 6.13 -5.89
N ALA A 20 -15.27 6.61 -7.12
CA ALA A 20 -16.17 6.17 -8.19
C ALA A 20 -15.98 4.67 -8.55
N ASN A 21 -14.77 4.13 -8.39
CA ASN A 21 -14.51 2.70 -8.58
C ASN A 21 -15.05 1.87 -7.42
N ILE A 22 -14.88 2.35 -6.19
CA ILE A 22 -15.40 1.71 -4.98
C ILE A 22 -16.94 1.67 -5.00
N ASP A 23 -17.60 2.76 -5.38
CA ASP A 23 -19.06 2.80 -5.53
C ASP A 23 -19.57 1.73 -6.51
N ARG A 24 -18.84 1.50 -7.61
CA ARG A 24 -19.17 0.44 -8.56
C ARG A 24 -18.98 -0.96 -7.98
N ALA A 25 -17.88 -1.19 -7.27
CA ALA A 25 -17.62 -2.46 -6.59
C ALA A 25 -18.71 -2.77 -5.56
N ASN A 26 -19.06 -1.78 -4.74
CA ASN A 26 -20.15 -1.89 -3.74
C ASN A 26 -21.49 -2.20 -4.39
N ALA A 27 -21.80 -1.61 -5.55
CA ALA A 27 -23.03 -1.90 -6.31
C ALA A 27 -23.07 -3.34 -6.83
N GLU A 28 -21.91 -3.98 -7.01
CA GLU A 28 -21.76 -5.39 -7.39
C GLU A 28 -21.68 -6.32 -6.16
N GLY A 29 -21.79 -5.76 -4.93
CA GLY A 29 -21.73 -6.52 -3.68
C GLY A 29 -20.32 -6.82 -3.21
N ILE A 30 -19.31 -6.12 -3.72
CA ILE A 30 -17.92 -6.23 -3.28
C ILE A 30 -17.59 -5.03 -2.37
N GLU A 31 -17.33 -5.29 -1.10
CA GLU A 31 -16.90 -4.30 -0.11
C GLU A 31 -15.36 -4.37 0.02
N PRO A 32 -14.60 -3.45 -0.60
CA PRO A 32 -13.15 -3.53 -0.56
C PRO A 32 -12.59 -3.33 0.85
N GLY A 33 -11.81 -4.30 1.32
CA GLY A 33 -11.12 -4.30 2.62
C GLY A 33 -9.61 -4.16 2.45
N LEU A 34 -9.00 -3.26 3.22
CA LEU A 34 -7.55 -3.06 3.29
C LEU A 34 -7.08 -3.19 4.74
N GLU A 35 -6.23 -4.18 4.96
CA GLU A 35 -5.62 -4.41 6.27
C GLU A 35 -4.21 -3.87 6.33
N THR A 36 -3.95 -3.06 7.36
CA THR A 36 -2.60 -2.55 7.64
C THR A 36 -2.06 -3.22 8.89
N VAL A 37 -0.97 -3.95 8.74
CA VAL A 37 -0.28 -4.62 9.85
C VAL A 37 0.93 -3.80 10.27
N ARG A 38 1.04 -3.50 11.55
CA ARG A 38 2.14 -2.73 12.11
C ARG A 38 2.67 -3.38 13.39
N LEU A 39 4.00 -3.40 13.52
CA LEU A 39 4.63 -3.64 14.82
C LEU A 39 4.64 -2.32 15.60
N ARG A 40 4.15 -2.35 16.85
CA ARG A 40 4.07 -1.16 17.71
C ARG A 40 5.46 -0.73 18.14
N VAL A 41 6.05 0.22 17.43
CA VAL A 41 7.29 0.90 17.82
C VAL A 41 6.91 2.23 18.48
N ASP A 42 7.43 2.47 19.69
CA ASP A 42 7.10 3.67 20.46
C ASP A 42 7.30 4.99 19.69
N ARG A 43 6.25 5.81 19.65
CA ARG A 43 6.20 7.27 19.47
C ARG A 43 6.36 7.91 18.11
N VAL A 44 7.04 7.40 17.10
CA VAL A 44 7.30 8.17 15.86
C VAL A 44 6.27 7.93 14.77
N ASP A 45 5.75 6.71 14.67
CA ASP A 45 4.87 6.29 13.56
C ASP A 45 3.36 6.38 13.82
N ALA A 46 2.96 6.84 15.01
CA ALA A 46 1.55 6.96 15.40
C ALA A 46 0.71 7.89 14.49
N ARG A 47 1.35 8.62 13.56
CA ARG A 47 0.66 9.54 12.64
C ARG A 47 0.22 8.89 11.34
N TYR A 48 0.91 7.83 10.88
CA TYR A 48 0.63 7.23 9.57
C TYR A 48 -0.62 6.34 9.59
N ALA A 49 -0.79 5.52 10.60
CA ALA A 49 -1.95 4.64 10.72
C ALA A 49 -3.30 5.41 10.71
N PRO A 50 -3.48 6.50 11.53
CA PRO A 50 -4.68 7.31 11.47
C PRO A 50 -4.90 8.02 10.12
N MET A 51 -3.82 8.35 9.40
CA MET A 51 -3.90 8.98 8.09
C MET A 51 -4.39 7.97 7.03
N HIS A 52 -3.82 6.78 6.97
CA HIS A 52 -4.25 5.72 6.05
C HIS A 52 -5.71 5.33 6.30
N MET A 53 -6.09 5.11 7.56
CA MET A 53 -7.47 4.81 7.94
C MET A 53 -8.44 5.89 7.48
N ARG A 54 -8.11 7.16 7.74
CA ARG A 54 -8.93 8.29 7.31
C ARG A 54 -9.07 8.34 5.78
N ASP A 55 -7.97 8.13 5.06
CA ASP A 55 -7.98 8.18 3.60
C ASP A 55 -8.74 6.98 3.01
N CYS A 56 -8.65 5.78 3.60
CA CYS A 56 -9.49 4.63 3.25
C CYS A 56 -10.97 4.93 3.46
N CYS A 57 -11.35 5.39 4.64
CA CYS A 57 -12.74 5.75 4.94
C CYS A 57 -13.28 6.84 4.01
N ALA A 58 -12.43 7.83 3.64
CA ALA A 58 -12.83 8.92 2.76
C ALA A 58 -13.20 8.45 1.34
N VAL A 59 -12.67 7.33 0.89
CA VAL A 59 -12.95 6.75 -0.42
C VAL A 59 -13.89 5.54 -0.37
N GLY A 60 -14.35 5.14 0.83
CA GLY A 60 -15.29 4.02 1.01
C GLY A 60 -14.64 2.64 1.06
N ILE A 61 -13.35 2.56 1.40
CA ILE A 61 -12.65 1.30 1.69
C ILE A 61 -12.79 1.00 3.18
N ASP A 62 -13.15 -0.22 3.54
CA ASP A 62 -13.06 -0.69 4.91
C ASP A 62 -11.58 -0.93 5.26
N GLY A 63 -11.03 -0.04 6.08
CA GLY A 63 -9.64 -0.08 6.50
C GLY A 63 -9.54 -0.54 7.94
N ILE A 64 -8.86 -1.65 8.19
CA ILE A 64 -8.56 -2.13 9.53
C ILE A 64 -7.06 -2.00 9.80
N HIS A 65 -6.71 -1.73 11.04
CA HIS A 65 -5.34 -1.61 11.47
C HIS A 65 -5.04 -2.63 12.57
N VAL A 66 -4.15 -3.56 12.29
CA VAL A 66 -3.70 -4.59 13.22
C VAL A 66 -2.38 -4.15 13.83
N GLU A 67 -2.34 -3.97 15.14
CA GLU A 67 -1.11 -3.68 15.88
C GLU A 67 -0.63 -4.93 16.62
N ILE A 68 0.63 -5.29 16.38
CA ILE A 68 1.33 -6.38 17.06
C ILE A 68 2.39 -5.76 17.99
N ASP A 69 2.47 -6.21 19.22
CA ASP A 69 3.48 -5.72 20.15
C ASP A 69 4.89 -6.13 19.70
N THR A 70 5.86 -5.25 19.88
CA THR A 70 7.27 -5.48 19.46
C THR A 70 7.97 -6.60 20.22
N ASP A 71 7.46 -6.96 21.39
CA ASP A 71 7.94 -8.09 22.21
C ASP A 71 7.17 -9.39 21.93
N ALA A 72 6.18 -9.34 21.05
CA ALA A 72 5.47 -10.54 20.58
C ALA A 72 6.42 -11.46 19.79
N PRO A 73 6.21 -12.78 19.84
CA PRO A 73 6.97 -13.69 19.01
C PRO A 73 6.78 -13.37 17.51
N ALA A 74 7.85 -13.45 16.72
CA ALA A 74 7.76 -13.25 15.28
C ALA A 74 6.71 -14.16 14.58
N ALA A 75 6.39 -15.29 15.19
CA ALA A 75 5.33 -16.18 14.72
C ALA A 75 3.98 -15.48 14.66
N GLU A 76 3.64 -14.61 15.62
CA GLU A 76 2.37 -13.88 15.65
C GLU A 76 2.18 -13.01 14.40
N LEU A 77 3.25 -12.36 13.90
CA LEU A 77 3.19 -11.60 12.65
C LEU A 77 2.90 -12.52 11.45
N TYR A 78 3.53 -13.69 11.38
CA TYR A 78 3.30 -14.63 10.28
C TYR A 78 1.90 -15.24 10.34
N ASP A 79 1.44 -15.62 11.52
CA ASP A 79 0.10 -16.17 11.74
C ASP A 79 -0.97 -15.12 11.38
N THR A 80 -0.77 -13.86 11.77
CA THR A 80 -1.64 -12.74 11.37
C THR A 80 -1.69 -12.57 9.85
N ILE A 81 -0.55 -12.61 9.16
CA ILE A 81 -0.52 -12.49 7.70
C ILE A 81 -1.22 -13.67 7.03
N GLU A 82 -1.06 -14.90 7.56
CA GLU A 82 -1.73 -16.08 7.06
C GLU A 82 -3.25 -15.97 7.21
N ASP A 83 -3.75 -15.54 8.37
CA ASP A 83 -5.16 -15.29 8.62
C ASP A 83 -5.73 -14.25 7.64
N LEU A 84 -5.01 -13.15 7.40
CA LEU A 84 -5.41 -12.11 6.44
C LEU A 84 -5.37 -12.59 4.98
N ASN A 85 -4.44 -13.47 4.62
CA ASN A 85 -4.40 -14.08 3.30
C ASN A 85 -5.65 -14.95 3.06
N ASP A 86 -6.10 -15.67 4.08
CA ASP A 86 -7.23 -16.59 4.00
C ASP A 86 -8.59 -15.91 4.13
N ASP A 87 -8.64 -14.66 4.64
CA ASP A 87 -9.89 -13.92 4.79
C ASP A 87 -10.38 -13.38 3.44
N PRO A 88 -11.55 -13.82 2.94
CA PRO A 88 -12.11 -13.33 1.67
C PRO A 88 -12.59 -11.88 1.73
N GLY A 89 -12.77 -11.29 2.92
CA GLY A 89 -13.10 -9.88 3.11
C GLY A 89 -11.90 -8.96 3.00
N VAL A 90 -10.68 -9.52 3.08
CA VAL A 90 -9.42 -8.77 2.95
C VAL A 90 -8.95 -8.81 1.50
N HIS A 91 -8.95 -7.67 0.85
CA HIS A 91 -8.55 -7.52 -0.56
C HIS A 91 -7.16 -6.96 -0.74
N GLY A 92 -6.62 -6.30 0.30
CA GLY A 92 -5.27 -5.77 0.31
C GLY A 92 -4.63 -5.89 1.69
N ILE A 93 -3.33 -6.17 1.71
CA ILE A 93 -2.52 -6.26 2.92
C ILE A 93 -1.32 -5.33 2.76
N LEU A 94 -1.13 -4.46 3.75
CA LEU A 94 0.02 -3.58 3.87
C LEU A 94 0.74 -3.86 5.19
N VAL A 95 1.98 -4.35 5.12
CA VAL A 95 2.83 -4.50 6.31
C VAL A 95 3.76 -3.31 6.42
N GLN A 96 3.58 -2.50 7.46
CA GLN A 96 4.33 -1.26 7.62
C GLN A 96 5.82 -1.52 7.91
N MET A 97 6.68 -0.93 7.07
CA MET A 97 8.13 -0.97 7.23
C MET A 97 8.66 0.32 7.90
N PRO A 98 9.81 0.30 8.57
CA PRO A 98 10.66 -0.87 8.80
C PRO A 98 10.12 -1.79 9.90
N LEU A 99 10.50 -3.06 9.86
CA LEU A 99 10.25 -4.02 10.94
C LEU A 99 11.32 -3.90 12.04
N VAL A 100 10.99 -4.39 13.23
CA VAL A 100 11.95 -4.43 14.34
C VAL A 100 13.09 -5.42 14.08
N ASP A 101 14.21 -5.22 14.76
CA ASP A 101 15.37 -6.11 14.65
C ASP A 101 14.98 -7.56 15.00
N GLY A 102 15.54 -8.50 14.23
CA GLY A 102 15.29 -9.94 14.41
C GLY A 102 14.15 -10.52 13.55
N ILE A 103 13.37 -9.69 12.88
CA ILE A 103 12.35 -10.15 11.92
C ILE A 103 12.92 -10.03 10.49
N ASP A 104 12.91 -11.13 9.75
CA ASP A 104 13.32 -11.14 8.34
C ASP A 104 12.24 -10.52 7.45
N SER A 105 12.46 -9.27 7.05
CA SER A 105 11.54 -8.52 6.18
C SER A 105 11.29 -9.21 4.83
N ARG A 106 12.29 -9.91 4.29
CA ARG A 106 12.12 -10.64 3.01
C ARG A 106 11.18 -11.82 3.19
N ARG A 107 11.25 -12.49 4.34
CA ARG A 107 10.33 -13.58 4.65
C ARG A 107 8.91 -13.03 4.84
N VAL A 108 8.75 -11.92 5.55
CA VAL A 108 7.46 -11.25 5.75
C VAL A 108 6.83 -10.88 4.41
N LEU A 109 7.57 -10.19 3.53
CA LEU A 109 7.07 -9.83 2.21
C LEU A 109 6.64 -11.03 1.35
N ARG A 110 7.32 -12.17 1.51
CA ARG A 110 6.96 -13.41 0.80
C ARG A 110 5.78 -14.17 1.41
N SER A 111 5.40 -13.87 2.64
CA SER A 111 4.25 -14.51 3.28
C SER A 111 2.92 -13.84 2.91
N ILE A 112 2.96 -12.62 2.36
CA ILE A 112 1.76 -11.95 1.84
C ILE A 112 1.35 -12.62 0.52
N ASP A 113 0.04 -12.88 0.34
CA ASP A 113 -0.46 -13.32 -0.96
C ASP A 113 -0.13 -12.24 -2.02
N PRO A 114 0.58 -12.57 -3.12
CA PRO A 114 0.91 -11.61 -4.16
C PRO A 114 -0.33 -10.93 -4.79
N MET A 115 -1.53 -11.51 -4.65
CA MET A 115 -2.78 -10.89 -5.07
C MET A 115 -3.28 -9.82 -4.09
N LYS A 116 -2.81 -9.85 -2.84
CA LYS A 116 -3.19 -8.90 -1.78
C LYS A 116 -2.04 -7.93 -1.41
N ASP A 117 -0.84 -8.10 -2.01
CA ASP A 117 0.33 -7.25 -1.78
C ASP A 117 0.16 -5.87 -2.45
N VAL A 118 -0.47 -4.94 -1.75
CA VAL A 118 -0.76 -3.61 -2.29
C VAL A 118 0.47 -2.71 -2.43
N ASP A 119 1.56 -3.02 -1.73
CA ASP A 119 2.84 -2.30 -1.85
C ASP A 119 3.67 -2.74 -3.07
N GLY A 120 3.34 -3.89 -3.68
CA GLY A 120 4.03 -4.43 -4.84
C GLY A 120 5.46 -4.91 -4.54
N PHE A 121 5.76 -5.27 -3.29
CA PHE A 121 7.09 -5.73 -2.88
C PHE A 121 7.27 -7.24 -2.89
N HIS A 122 6.19 -8.00 -3.04
CA HIS A 122 6.30 -9.44 -3.20
C HIS A 122 7.14 -9.78 -4.44
N PRO A 123 8.07 -10.75 -4.37
CA PRO A 123 8.96 -11.09 -5.49
C PRO A 123 8.23 -11.39 -6.81
N GLU A 124 7.02 -11.95 -6.74
CA GLU A 124 6.20 -12.17 -7.94
C GLU A 124 5.78 -10.84 -8.58
N ASN A 125 5.31 -9.86 -7.79
CA ASN A 125 4.88 -8.56 -8.30
C ASN A 125 6.07 -7.77 -8.85
N VAL A 126 7.22 -7.81 -8.16
CA VAL A 126 8.47 -7.22 -8.67
C VAL A 126 8.90 -7.89 -9.99
N GLY A 127 8.83 -9.22 -10.08
CA GLY A 127 9.13 -9.95 -11.30
C GLY A 127 8.21 -9.58 -12.46
N ARG A 128 6.90 -9.44 -12.20
CA ARG A 128 5.92 -8.99 -13.20
C ARG A 128 6.20 -7.57 -13.67
N LEU A 129 6.54 -6.65 -12.75
CA LEU A 129 6.89 -5.28 -13.09
C LEU A 129 8.10 -5.23 -14.04
N VAL A 130 9.15 -5.98 -13.74
CA VAL A 130 10.35 -6.07 -14.58
C VAL A 130 10.04 -6.69 -15.96
N ALA A 131 9.11 -7.65 -16.00
CA ALA A 131 8.68 -8.30 -17.24
C ALA A 131 7.69 -7.44 -18.08
N GLY A 132 7.29 -6.27 -17.59
CA GLY A 132 6.35 -5.36 -18.29
C GLY A 132 4.89 -5.81 -18.25
N ASN A 133 4.52 -6.69 -17.32
CA ASN A 133 3.14 -7.16 -17.11
C ASN A 133 2.72 -6.99 -15.65
N ASP A 134 3.00 -5.83 -15.10
CA ASP A 134 2.74 -5.47 -13.71
C ASP A 134 1.27 -5.65 -13.30
N ARG A 135 1.08 -6.13 -12.07
CA ARG A 135 -0.20 -6.16 -11.36
C ARG A 135 -0.26 -5.00 -10.38
N TYR A 136 0.75 -4.93 -9.53
CA TYR A 136 0.95 -3.85 -8.57
C TYR A 136 2.29 -3.19 -8.81
N ARG A 137 2.33 -1.88 -8.58
CA ARG A 137 3.56 -1.08 -8.63
C ARG A 137 3.87 -0.56 -7.24
N PRO A 138 5.13 -0.55 -6.82
CA PRO A 138 5.50 0.05 -5.55
C PRO A 138 4.93 1.47 -5.41
N CYS A 139 4.26 1.74 -4.28
CA CYS A 139 3.44 2.94 -4.11
C CYS A 139 4.23 4.23 -4.29
N THR A 140 5.43 4.34 -3.70
CA THR A 140 6.25 5.57 -3.77
C THR A 140 6.70 5.91 -5.19
N PRO A 141 7.36 5.03 -5.97
CA PRO A 141 7.72 5.36 -7.34
C PRO A 141 6.49 5.54 -8.25
N HIS A 142 5.40 4.82 -8.03
CA HIS A 142 4.17 5.04 -8.78
C HIS A 142 3.55 6.41 -8.49
N GLY A 143 3.57 6.85 -7.23
CA GLY A 143 3.13 8.20 -6.86
C GLY A 143 3.99 9.29 -7.52
N ILE A 144 5.32 9.11 -7.57
CA ILE A 144 6.22 10.02 -8.27
C ILE A 144 5.88 10.06 -9.77
N GLN A 145 5.65 8.91 -10.39
CA GLN A 145 5.23 8.83 -11.80
C GLN A 145 3.94 9.62 -12.03
N LYS A 146 2.94 9.46 -11.17
CA LYS A 146 1.68 10.21 -11.24
C LYS A 146 1.86 11.72 -11.13
N LEU A 147 2.77 12.18 -10.29
CA LEU A 147 3.11 13.59 -10.18
C LEU A 147 3.76 14.12 -11.48
N LEU A 148 4.71 13.38 -12.04
CA LEU A 148 5.37 13.77 -13.30
C LEU A 148 4.38 13.79 -14.47
N GLU A 149 3.50 12.80 -14.57
CA GLU A 149 2.44 12.74 -15.57
C GLU A 149 1.48 13.94 -15.46
N ALA A 150 1.03 14.27 -14.25
CA ALA A 150 0.09 15.37 -14.01
C ALA A 150 0.66 16.74 -14.39
N TYR A 151 1.97 16.90 -14.30
CA TYR A 151 2.68 18.13 -14.68
C TYR A 151 3.29 18.06 -16.08
N ALA A 152 2.94 17.05 -16.87
CA ALA A 152 3.40 16.84 -18.24
C ALA A 152 4.93 16.90 -18.37
N VAL A 153 5.64 16.34 -17.38
CA VAL A 153 7.10 16.23 -17.41
C VAL A 153 7.51 15.10 -18.34
N GLU A 154 8.20 15.44 -19.44
CA GLU A 154 8.73 14.46 -20.36
C GLU A 154 9.86 13.67 -19.69
N THR A 155 9.68 12.36 -19.58
CA THR A 155 10.65 11.46 -18.90
C THR A 155 11.41 10.56 -19.87
N GLU A 156 10.88 10.35 -21.09
CA GLU A 156 11.53 9.51 -22.09
C GLU A 156 12.81 10.15 -22.60
N GLY A 157 13.95 9.48 -22.41
CA GLY A 157 15.26 9.96 -22.80
C GLY A 157 15.80 11.14 -21.98
N ALA A 158 15.14 11.48 -20.86
CA ALA A 158 15.60 12.55 -19.98
C ALA A 158 16.72 12.08 -19.05
N ASP A 159 17.68 12.98 -18.79
CA ASP A 159 18.67 12.79 -17.74
C ASP A 159 18.08 13.23 -16.40
N ALA A 160 18.07 12.33 -15.43
CA ALA A 160 17.63 12.61 -14.05
C ALA A 160 18.86 12.66 -13.13
N ALA A 161 18.98 13.72 -12.33
CA ALA A 161 20.05 13.93 -11.35
C ALA A 161 19.47 14.11 -9.94
#